data_799cbfeeff1bee5e12a336eec1b52f92
#
_entry.id   799cbfeeff1bee5e12a336eec1b52f92
#
_cell.length_a   1.000
_cell.length_b   1.000
_cell.length_c   1.000
_cell.angle_alpha   90.00
_cell.angle_beta   90.00
_cell.angle_gamma   90.00
#
_symmetry.space_group_name_H-M   'P 1'
#
loop_
_entity.id
_entity.type
_entity.pdbx_description
1 polymer ?
#
loop_
_entity_poly.entity_id
_entity_poly.type
_entity_poly.pdbx_seq_one_letter_code
_entity_poly.pdbx_strand_id
1 'polypeptide(L)'
;VNRSVQTWDDVLTLLDTLFEENADRWSDRGGAAWWDAFYADRERGVPFFRGAPDESLVQWVEDGLVDLPAGARVLELGCGPGRNAIWLAQQGCRVDAVDLSDSALTWARERALSVGVDVRFERADIFAWAVPDGGYDLVYDSGCFHHLPPHRRPAHRELLRRALRPGASFGLACFAAGAMGTEDADLELYRAGSLAGGLAYTAQELRSTFGWLQERELRRMRAMSGQDGRFGEDFLWAGLFARDERPGI
;
A
#
# COMPACT_ATOMS: atom_id res chain seq x y z
N VAL A 1 -34.00 7.64 -16.08
CA VAL A 1 -33.30 6.39 -15.74
C VAL A 1 -31.92 6.47 -16.39
N ASN A 2 -30.88 6.66 -15.59
CA ASN A 2 -29.51 6.68 -16.08
C ASN A 2 -28.98 5.23 -16.16
N ARG A 3 -28.62 4.77 -17.36
CA ARG A 3 -28.00 3.45 -17.63
C ARG A 3 -26.59 3.70 -18.11
N SER A 4 -25.68 4.07 -17.18
CA SER A 4 -24.32 4.52 -17.49
C SER A 4 -23.27 3.40 -17.48
N VAL A 5 -23.59 2.21 -16.97
CA VAL A 5 -22.64 1.09 -16.89
C VAL A 5 -22.46 0.48 -18.29
N GLN A 6 -21.23 0.59 -18.81
CA GLN A 6 -20.81 0.05 -20.11
C GLN A 6 -19.48 -0.71 -20.04
N THR A 7 -18.65 -0.42 -19.04
CA THR A 7 -17.31 -1.01 -18.84
C THR A 7 -17.19 -1.63 -17.45
N TRP A 8 -16.16 -2.43 -17.24
CA TRP A 8 -15.83 -2.93 -15.89
C TRP A 8 -15.49 -1.81 -14.91
N ASP A 9 -14.88 -0.73 -15.39
CA ASP A 9 -14.57 0.43 -14.54
C ASP A 9 -15.86 1.14 -14.10
N ASP A 10 -16.88 1.20 -14.94
CA ASP A 10 -18.20 1.72 -14.53
C ASP A 10 -18.84 0.84 -13.45
N VAL A 11 -18.68 -0.50 -13.53
CA VAL A 11 -19.16 -1.42 -12.48
C VAL A 11 -18.44 -1.17 -11.17
N LEU A 12 -17.11 -1.06 -11.20
CA LEU A 12 -16.30 -0.78 -10.00
C LEU A 12 -16.69 0.57 -9.38
N THR A 13 -16.83 1.60 -10.20
CA THR A 13 -17.27 2.93 -9.76
C THR A 13 -18.68 2.90 -9.17
N LEU A 14 -19.59 2.12 -9.77
CA LEU A 14 -20.94 1.94 -9.20
C LEU A 14 -20.88 1.24 -7.84
N LEU A 15 -20.03 0.21 -7.69
CA LEU A 15 -19.86 -0.48 -6.41
C LEU A 15 -19.25 0.42 -5.34
N ASP A 16 -18.34 1.34 -5.70
CA ASP A 16 -17.83 2.35 -4.78
C ASP A 16 -18.97 3.21 -4.20
N THR A 17 -20.03 3.50 -4.97
CA THR A 17 -21.16 4.30 -4.51
C THR A 17 -22.03 3.63 -3.42
N LEU A 18 -21.83 2.33 -3.18
CA LEU A 18 -22.48 1.60 -2.09
C LEU A 18 -21.89 1.92 -0.74
N PHE A 19 -20.71 2.56 -0.71
CA PHE A 19 -20.07 3.01 0.51
C PHE A 19 -20.35 4.51 0.71
N GLU A 20 -20.50 4.92 1.96
CA GLU A 20 -20.66 6.32 2.32
C GLU A 20 -19.41 7.12 1.96
N GLU A 21 -19.56 8.39 1.59
CA GLU A 21 -18.41 9.24 1.24
C GLU A 21 -17.35 9.29 2.35
N ASN A 22 -17.77 9.35 3.60
CA ASN A 22 -16.86 9.37 4.76
C ASN A 22 -16.22 8.01 5.05
N ALA A 23 -16.65 6.93 4.41
CA ALA A 23 -16.04 5.60 4.48
C ALA A 23 -15.03 5.36 3.36
N ASP A 24 -15.09 6.14 2.28
CA ASP A 24 -14.14 6.06 1.15
C ASP A 24 -12.74 6.51 1.59
N ARG A 25 -11.77 5.59 1.47
CA ARG A 25 -10.35 5.81 1.77
C ARG A 25 -9.45 5.50 0.58
N TRP A 26 -10.02 5.16 -0.58
CA TRP A 26 -9.30 4.57 -1.71
C TRP A 26 -9.45 5.33 -3.03
N SER A 27 -10.34 6.32 -3.12
CA SER A 27 -10.58 7.05 -4.36
C SER A 27 -10.47 8.56 -4.19
N ASP A 28 -10.34 9.28 -5.29
CA ASP A 28 -10.38 10.75 -5.33
C ASP A 28 -11.74 11.33 -4.90
N ARG A 29 -12.82 10.54 -4.90
CA ARG A 29 -14.17 10.98 -4.57
C ARG A 29 -14.32 11.42 -3.10
N GLY A 30 -13.78 10.64 -2.17
CA GLY A 30 -13.88 10.91 -0.73
C GLY A 30 -12.56 10.70 0.01
N GLY A 31 -11.76 9.71 -0.42
CA GLY A 31 -10.53 9.32 0.24
C GLY A 31 -9.49 10.43 0.29
N ALA A 32 -9.30 11.18 -0.78
CA ALA A 32 -8.32 12.26 -0.83
C ALA A 32 -8.59 13.33 0.23
N ALA A 33 -9.83 13.83 0.32
CA ALA A 33 -10.19 14.86 1.29
C ALA A 33 -10.07 14.35 2.73
N TRP A 34 -10.42 13.08 2.99
CA TRP A 34 -10.26 12.48 4.29
C TRP A 34 -8.80 12.35 4.71
N TRP A 35 -7.94 11.86 3.82
CA TRP A 35 -6.51 11.73 4.10
C TRP A 35 -5.82 13.08 4.24
N ASP A 36 -6.23 14.10 3.44
CA ASP A 36 -5.71 15.46 3.60
C ASP A 36 -6.00 16.02 4.99
N ALA A 37 -7.23 15.88 5.47
CA ALA A 37 -7.60 16.29 6.83
C ALA A 37 -6.87 15.47 7.90
N PHE A 38 -6.65 14.16 7.64
CA PHE A 38 -5.93 13.27 8.55
C PHE A 38 -4.45 13.67 8.71
N TYR A 39 -3.75 13.94 7.62
CA TYR A 39 -2.32 14.30 7.61
C TYR A 39 -2.06 15.79 7.89
N ALA A 40 -3.07 16.66 7.87
CA ALA A 40 -2.94 18.06 8.23
C ALA A 40 -2.50 18.24 9.70
N ASP A 41 -2.96 17.36 10.60
CA ASP A 41 -2.55 17.33 12.01
C ASP A 41 -1.33 16.42 12.17
N ARG A 42 -0.14 16.98 12.02
CA ARG A 42 1.15 16.26 12.11
C ARG A 42 1.53 15.83 13.55
N GLU A 43 0.88 16.42 14.56
CA GLU A 43 1.09 16.08 15.98
C GLU A 43 0.20 14.90 16.44
N ARG A 44 -0.61 14.38 15.56
CA ARG A 44 -1.45 13.22 15.83
C ARG A 44 -0.60 12.03 16.29
N GLY A 45 -0.93 11.46 17.44
CA GLY A 45 -0.17 10.39 18.08
C GLY A 45 -0.31 9.01 17.41
N VAL A 46 -0.22 8.94 16.09
CA VAL A 46 -0.28 7.66 15.35
C VAL A 46 1.11 7.12 15.07
N PRO A 47 1.34 5.81 15.24
CA PRO A 47 2.68 5.22 15.16
C PRO A 47 3.37 5.44 13.81
N PHE A 48 2.66 5.36 12.70
CA PHE A 48 3.21 5.49 11.35
C PHE A 48 3.53 6.94 10.92
N PHE A 49 3.29 7.94 11.79
CA PHE A 49 3.78 9.32 11.58
C PHE A 49 5.27 9.46 11.88
N ARG A 50 5.88 8.48 12.54
CA ARG A 50 7.33 8.42 12.70
C ARG A 50 8.01 8.29 11.34
N GLY A 51 9.20 8.88 11.20
CA GLY A 51 9.98 8.84 9.96
C GLY A 51 10.74 7.53 9.74
N ALA A 52 10.55 6.52 10.59
CA ALA A 52 11.27 5.26 10.55
C ALA A 52 10.64 4.30 9.51
N PRO A 53 11.45 3.58 8.70
CA PRO A 53 10.97 2.57 7.75
C PRO A 53 10.40 1.34 8.46
N ASP A 54 9.60 0.55 7.76
CA ASP A 54 9.07 -0.72 8.25
C ASP A 54 10.20 -1.69 8.59
N GLU A 55 10.10 -2.32 9.76
CA GLU A 55 11.12 -3.28 10.22
C GLU A 55 11.26 -4.46 9.25
N SER A 56 10.14 -4.91 8.67
CA SER A 56 10.11 -6.00 7.70
C SER A 56 10.81 -5.63 6.40
N LEU A 57 10.55 -4.44 5.87
CA LEU A 57 11.22 -3.96 4.66
C LEU A 57 12.75 -3.89 4.85
N VAL A 58 13.18 -3.31 5.96
CA VAL A 58 14.61 -3.20 6.29
C VAL A 58 15.22 -4.58 6.43
N GLN A 59 14.57 -5.48 7.19
CA GLN A 59 15.06 -6.84 7.38
C GLN A 59 15.18 -7.60 6.05
N TRP A 60 14.18 -7.54 5.17
CA TRP A 60 14.21 -8.25 3.89
C TRP A 60 15.38 -7.83 3.01
N VAL A 61 15.75 -6.55 3.03
CA VAL A 61 16.92 -6.05 2.30
C VAL A 61 18.22 -6.48 2.98
N GLU A 62 18.33 -6.36 4.30
CA GLU A 62 19.52 -6.77 5.06
C GLU A 62 19.80 -8.27 4.96
N ASP A 63 18.77 -9.10 4.97
CA ASP A 63 18.85 -10.57 4.85
C ASP A 63 19.02 -11.06 3.39
N GLY A 64 18.98 -10.14 2.41
CA GLY A 64 19.08 -10.46 0.98
C GLY A 64 17.87 -11.19 0.40
N LEU A 65 16.71 -11.13 1.08
CA LEU A 65 15.44 -11.66 0.56
C LEU A 65 14.87 -10.77 -0.54
N VAL A 66 15.19 -9.48 -0.51
CA VAL A 66 14.92 -8.49 -1.55
C VAL A 66 16.23 -7.89 -2.00
N ASP A 67 16.61 -8.14 -3.25
CA ASP A 67 17.82 -7.58 -3.85
C ASP A 67 17.49 -6.23 -4.51
N LEU A 68 18.09 -5.16 -4.00
CA LEU A 68 17.91 -3.78 -4.50
C LEU A 68 19.29 -3.22 -4.91
N PRO A 69 19.80 -3.56 -6.09
CA PRO A 69 21.02 -2.96 -6.59
C PRO A 69 20.84 -1.44 -6.79
N ALA A 70 21.95 -0.72 -6.79
CA ALA A 70 21.91 0.73 -7.01
C ALA A 70 21.14 1.09 -8.29
N GLY A 71 20.16 1.97 -8.15
CA GLY A 71 19.24 2.35 -9.23
C GLY A 71 18.07 1.39 -9.44
N ALA A 72 17.86 0.38 -8.58
CA ALA A 72 16.65 -0.44 -8.58
C ALA A 72 15.40 0.45 -8.57
N ARG A 73 14.40 0.07 -9.36
CA ARG A 73 13.14 0.82 -9.46
C ARG A 73 12.15 0.32 -8.44
N VAL A 74 11.64 1.20 -7.62
CA VAL A 74 10.66 0.87 -6.56
C VAL A 74 9.42 1.72 -6.72
N LEU A 75 8.25 1.09 -6.53
CA LEU A 75 6.96 1.76 -6.41
C LEU A 75 6.45 1.59 -4.98
N GLU A 76 6.11 2.69 -4.30
CA GLU A 76 5.35 2.65 -3.04
C GLU A 76 3.91 3.12 -3.27
N LEU A 77 2.94 2.26 -2.90
CA LEU A 77 1.50 2.52 -2.99
C LEU A 77 0.99 3.06 -1.65
N GLY A 78 0.31 4.23 -1.68
CA GLY A 78 -0.16 4.89 -0.46
C GLY A 78 0.99 5.27 0.47
N CYS A 79 1.97 6.00 -0.07
CA CYS A 79 3.25 6.26 0.62
C CYS A 79 3.13 7.15 1.87
N GLY A 80 1.99 7.83 2.06
CA GLY A 80 1.80 8.77 3.16
C GLY A 80 2.93 9.80 3.26
N PRO A 81 3.46 10.10 4.47
CA PRO A 81 4.59 11.01 4.65
C PRO A 81 5.96 10.42 4.23
N GLY A 82 5.99 9.38 3.40
CA GLY A 82 7.17 8.92 2.66
C GLY A 82 8.22 8.15 3.45
N ARG A 83 7.91 7.58 4.62
CA ARG A 83 8.93 6.96 5.50
C ARG A 83 9.70 5.80 4.83
N ASN A 84 9.01 4.93 4.10
CA ASN A 84 9.65 3.82 3.39
C ASN A 84 10.27 4.29 2.07
N ALA A 85 9.58 5.14 1.29
CA ALA A 85 10.11 5.71 0.04
C ALA A 85 11.44 6.44 0.27
N ILE A 86 11.53 7.24 1.32
CA ILE A 86 12.75 7.98 1.69
C ILE A 86 13.87 7.01 2.07
N TRP A 87 13.58 6.00 2.89
CA TRP A 87 14.57 4.99 3.25
C TRP A 87 15.07 4.22 2.02
N LEU A 88 14.17 3.80 1.12
CA LEU A 88 14.54 3.13 -0.13
C LEU A 88 15.41 4.01 -1.03
N ALA A 89 15.12 5.32 -1.11
CA ALA A 89 15.97 6.25 -1.83
C ALA A 89 17.37 6.40 -1.19
N GLN A 90 17.47 6.36 0.15
CA GLN A 90 18.74 6.32 0.87
C GLN A 90 19.55 5.05 0.59
N GLN A 91 18.90 3.92 0.24
CA GLN A 91 19.56 2.69 -0.23
C GLN A 91 20.01 2.80 -1.71
N GLY A 92 19.80 3.94 -2.37
CA GLY A 92 20.19 4.16 -3.78
C GLY A 92 19.16 3.72 -4.81
N CYS A 93 17.92 3.45 -4.41
CA CYS A 93 16.83 3.11 -5.31
C CYS A 93 16.28 4.36 -6.02
N ARG A 94 15.68 4.15 -7.20
CA ARG A 94 14.81 5.12 -7.87
C ARG A 94 13.38 4.85 -7.45
N VAL A 95 12.81 5.76 -6.69
CA VAL A 95 11.51 5.54 -6.06
C VAL A 95 10.44 6.42 -6.68
N ASP A 96 9.38 5.78 -7.20
CA ASP A 96 8.09 6.40 -7.48
C ASP A 96 7.17 6.11 -6.28
N ALA A 97 6.58 7.15 -5.68
CA ALA A 97 5.76 7.04 -4.50
C ALA A 97 4.44 7.79 -4.70
N VAL A 98 3.33 7.07 -4.63
CA VAL A 98 2.00 7.62 -4.93
C VAL A 98 1.12 7.65 -3.68
N ASP A 99 0.34 8.72 -3.54
CA ASP A 99 -0.66 8.87 -2.49
C ASP A 99 -1.82 9.75 -2.99
N LEU A 100 -2.99 9.63 -2.38
CA LEU A 100 -4.15 10.48 -2.64
C LEU A 100 -4.04 11.86 -2.00
N SER A 101 -3.26 11.99 -0.92
CA SER A 101 -3.20 13.17 -0.07
C SER A 101 -2.09 14.13 -0.45
N ASP A 102 -2.46 15.35 -0.82
CA ASP A 102 -1.50 16.43 -1.01
C ASP A 102 -0.81 16.85 0.30
N SER A 103 -1.52 16.77 1.43
CA SER A 103 -0.97 17.03 2.77
C SER A 103 0.13 16.04 3.13
N ALA A 104 -0.09 14.73 2.88
CA ALA A 104 0.91 13.69 3.08
C ALA A 104 2.13 13.90 2.17
N LEU A 105 1.91 14.12 0.87
CA LEU A 105 2.97 14.30 -0.12
C LEU A 105 3.79 15.58 0.13
N THR A 106 3.17 16.65 0.61
CA THR A 106 3.90 17.85 1.04
C THR A 106 4.85 17.53 2.18
N TRP A 107 4.36 16.82 3.18
CA TRP A 107 5.20 16.37 4.29
C TRP A 107 6.30 15.39 3.86
N ALA A 108 6.01 14.48 2.94
CA ALA A 108 6.99 13.56 2.37
C ALA A 108 8.13 14.29 1.63
N ARG A 109 7.80 15.31 0.81
CA ARG A 109 8.80 16.14 0.11
C ARG A 109 9.69 16.91 1.08
N GLU A 110 9.12 17.51 2.15
CA GLU A 110 9.87 18.18 3.19
C GLU A 110 10.86 17.22 3.89
N ARG A 111 10.42 16.01 4.22
CA ARG A 111 11.26 14.96 4.82
C ARG A 111 12.38 14.51 3.87
N ALA A 112 12.07 14.24 2.60
CA ALA A 112 13.07 13.84 1.61
C ALA A 112 14.14 14.92 1.43
N LEU A 113 13.72 16.19 1.33
CA LEU A 113 14.63 17.33 1.25
C LEU A 113 15.54 17.43 2.49
N SER A 114 14.99 17.21 3.68
CA SER A 114 15.75 17.32 4.94
C SER A 114 16.88 16.30 5.06
N VAL A 115 16.77 15.15 4.36
CA VAL A 115 17.79 14.09 4.35
C VAL A 115 18.54 13.99 3.02
N GLY A 116 18.27 14.90 2.07
CA GLY A 116 19.02 15.03 0.83
C GLY A 116 18.81 13.90 -0.17
N VAL A 117 17.62 13.30 -0.23
CA VAL A 117 17.27 12.26 -1.21
C VAL A 117 16.21 12.74 -2.20
N ASP A 118 16.24 12.15 -3.41
CA ASP A 118 15.26 12.40 -4.45
C ASP A 118 14.27 11.22 -4.54
N VAL A 119 12.98 11.55 -4.41
CA VAL A 119 11.86 10.61 -4.57
C VAL A 119 10.81 11.27 -5.45
N ARG A 120 10.32 10.57 -6.45
CA ARG A 120 9.23 11.06 -7.28
C ARG A 120 7.90 10.85 -6.55
N PHE A 121 7.47 11.87 -5.81
CA PHE A 121 6.16 11.89 -5.16
C PHE A 121 5.08 12.39 -6.12
N GLU A 122 4.05 11.59 -6.34
CA GLU A 122 2.95 11.90 -7.25
C GLU A 122 1.60 11.73 -6.54
N ARG A 123 0.73 12.76 -6.66
CA ARG A 123 -0.66 12.64 -6.23
C ARG A 123 -1.43 11.84 -7.26
N ALA A 124 -1.94 10.67 -6.87
CA ALA A 124 -2.71 9.82 -7.76
C ALA A 124 -3.63 8.85 -7.01
N ASP A 125 -4.78 8.58 -7.61
CA ASP A 125 -5.53 7.36 -7.33
C ASP A 125 -4.80 6.19 -8.01
N ILE A 126 -4.40 5.20 -7.23
CA ILE A 126 -3.63 4.04 -7.72
C ILE A 126 -4.35 3.27 -8.82
N PHE A 127 -5.68 3.32 -8.89
CA PHE A 127 -6.48 2.64 -9.92
C PHE A 127 -6.58 3.44 -11.22
N ALA A 128 -6.42 4.75 -11.14
CA ALA A 128 -6.38 5.65 -12.32
C ALA A 128 -4.95 5.97 -12.77
N TRP A 129 -3.95 5.62 -11.96
CA TRP A 129 -2.55 5.93 -12.24
C TRP A 129 -1.97 5.04 -13.34
N ALA A 130 -1.28 5.69 -14.29
CA ALA A 130 -0.61 4.98 -15.38
C ALA A 130 0.72 4.42 -14.88
N VAL A 131 0.81 3.09 -14.75
CA VAL A 131 2.07 2.42 -14.41
C VAL A 131 3.09 2.65 -15.52
N PRO A 132 4.28 3.23 -15.23
CA PRO A 132 5.31 3.44 -16.23
C PRO A 132 5.82 2.12 -16.83
N ASP A 133 6.17 2.14 -18.12
CA ASP A 133 6.74 1.00 -18.83
C ASP A 133 8.03 0.49 -18.16
N GLY A 134 8.28 -0.81 -18.31
CA GLY A 134 9.50 -1.47 -17.83
C GLY A 134 9.42 -2.01 -16.40
N GLY A 135 8.30 -1.77 -15.71
CA GLY A 135 8.02 -2.37 -14.40
C GLY A 135 8.98 -1.95 -13.29
N TYR A 136 8.76 -2.52 -12.12
CA TYR A 136 9.51 -2.25 -10.89
C TYR A 136 10.17 -3.53 -10.36
N ASP A 137 11.30 -3.36 -9.67
CA ASP A 137 12.03 -4.41 -8.94
C ASP A 137 11.34 -4.76 -7.62
N LEU A 138 10.73 -3.76 -7.00
CA LEU A 138 9.90 -3.88 -5.80
C LEU A 138 8.67 -3.01 -5.93
N VAL A 139 7.49 -3.56 -5.61
CA VAL A 139 6.29 -2.80 -5.26
C VAL A 139 6.04 -2.97 -3.77
N TYR A 140 5.86 -1.88 -3.05
CA TYR A 140 5.65 -1.87 -1.62
C TYR A 140 4.32 -1.21 -1.25
N ASP A 141 3.54 -1.86 -0.42
CA ASP A 141 2.24 -1.39 0.08
C ASP A 141 2.24 -1.49 1.61
N SER A 142 2.36 -0.36 2.28
CA SER A 142 2.33 -0.31 3.74
C SER A 142 1.10 0.46 4.22
N GLY A 143 -0.03 -0.24 4.26
CA GLY A 143 -1.26 0.32 4.81
C GLY A 143 -2.30 0.76 3.78
N CYS A 144 -2.03 0.67 2.47
CA CYS A 144 -3.01 1.01 1.44
C CYS A 144 -4.04 -0.11 1.23
N PHE A 145 -3.58 -1.36 1.07
CA PHE A 145 -4.41 -2.52 0.72
C PHE A 145 -5.57 -2.77 1.69
N HIS A 146 -5.39 -2.59 2.99
CA HIS A 146 -6.43 -2.84 3.96
C HIS A 146 -7.53 -1.75 4.01
N HIS A 147 -7.37 -0.67 3.26
CA HIS A 147 -8.42 0.33 3.04
C HIS A 147 -9.20 0.09 1.76
N LEU A 148 -8.91 -0.96 0.98
CA LEU A 148 -9.60 -1.25 -0.27
C LEU A 148 -10.86 -2.09 -0.04
N PRO A 149 -12.02 -1.69 -0.61
CA PRO A 149 -13.22 -2.51 -0.55
C PRO A 149 -13.06 -3.80 -1.38
N PRO A 150 -13.90 -4.82 -1.13
CA PRO A 150 -13.75 -6.13 -1.77
C PRO A 150 -13.64 -6.09 -3.29
N HIS A 151 -14.43 -5.27 -3.96
CA HIS A 151 -14.43 -5.16 -5.43
C HIS A 151 -13.17 -4.49 -6.01
N ARG A 152 -12.38 -3.79 -5.20
CA ARG A 152 -11.11 -3.19 -5.62
C ARG A 152 -9.90 -4.12 -5.48
N ARG A 153 -10.01 -5.24 -4.75
CA ARG A 153 -8.93 -6.24 -4.62
C ARG A 153 -8.49 -6.82 -5.99
N PRO A 154 -9.40 -7.17 -6.93
CA PRO A 154 -8.99 -7.59 -8.27
C PRO A 154 -8.22 -6.50 -9.04
N ALA A 155 -8.63 -5.24 -8.93
CA ALA A 155 -7.95 -4.12 -9.57
C ALA A 155 -6.54 -3.89 -8.98
N HIS A 156 -6.38 -4.03 -7.65
CA HIS A 156 -5.06 -3.99 -7.00
C HIS A 156 -4.15 -5.13 -7.48
N ARG A 157 -4.66 -6.35 -7.61
CA ARG A 157 -3.89 -7.46 -8.17
C ARG A 157 -3.47 -7.21 -9.62
N GLU A 158 -4.32 -6.59 -10.42
CA GLU A 158 -4.00 -6.25 -11.81
C GLU A 158 -2.97 -5.11 -11.89
N LEU A 159 -3.06 -4.13 -10.99
CA LEU A 159 -2.01 -3.11 -10.81
C LEU A 159 -0.65 -3.77 -10.55
N LEU A 160 -0.59 -4.71 -9.59
CA LEU A 160 0.65 -5.45 -9.27
C LEU A 160 1.17 -6.24 -10.46
N ARG A 161 0.30 -6.90 -11.25
CA ARG A 161 0.72 -7.64 -12.45
C ARG A 161 1.39 -6.75 -13.48
N ARG A 162 0.90 -5.53 -13.66
CA ARG A 162 1.48 -4.55 -14.58
C ARG A 162 2.75 -3.92 -14.02
N ALA A 163 2.76 -3.63 -12.71
CA ALA A 163 3.86 -2.93 -12.07
C ALA A 163 5.10 -3.80 -11.83
N LEU A 164 4.94 -5.05 -11.41
CA LEU A 164 6.05 -5.95 -11.11
C LEU A 164 6.67 -6.49 -12.41
N ARG A 165 7.98 -6.36 -12.59
CA ARG A 165 8.69 -7.11 -13.66
C ARG A 165 8.84 -8.59 -13.26
N PRO A 166 9.12 -9.52 -14.21
CA PRO A 166 9.48 -10.89 -13.85
C PRO A 166 10.65 -10.93 -12.85
N GLY A 167 10.55 -11.76 -11.84
CA GLY A 167 11.54 -11.86 -10.74
C GLY A 167 11.44 -10.79 -9.66
N ALA A 168 10.56 -9.79 -9.82
CA ALA A 168 10.37 -8.72 -8.85
C ALA A 168 9.63 -9.16 -7.58
N SER A 169 9.78 -8.35 -6.52
CA SER A 169 9.14 -8.59 -5.23
C SER A 169 7.95 -7.66 -4.96
N PHE A 170 6.97 -8.18 -4.23
CA PHE A 170 5.88 -7.41 -3.63
C PHE A 170 5.95 -7.52 -2.12
N GLY A 171 6.12 -6.39 -1.45
CA GLY A 171 6.08 -6.27 0.00
C GLY A 171 4.76 -5.66 0.47
N LEU A 172 4.17 -6.23 1.52
CA LEU A 172 2.87 -5.84 2.06
C LEU A 172 2.93 -5.68 3.57
N ALA A 173 2.40 -4.57 4.09
CA ALA A 173 2.00 -4.45 5.47
C ALA A 173 0.50 -4.11 5.54
N CYS A 174 -0.31 -4.94 6.22
CA CYS A 174 -1.75 -4.73 6.33
C CYS A 174 -2.31 -5.24 7.67
N PHE A 175 -3.52 -4.83 8.03
CA PHE A 175 -4.16 -5.25 9.28
C PHE A 175 -4.33 -6.75 9.35
N ALA A 176 -4.09 -7.27 10.54
CA ALA A 176 -4.10 -8.69 10.82
C ALA A 176 -5.31 -9.07 11.68
N ALA A 177 -6.06 -10.09 11.23
CA ALA A 177 -7.20 -10.63 11.94
C ALA A 177 -6.86 -11.00 13.39
N GLY A 178 -7.78 -10.75 14.30
CA GLY A 178 -7.61 -10.89 15.74
C GLY A 178 -6.84 -9.75 16.41
N ALA A 179 -6.48 -8.67 15.67
CA ALA A 179 -5.70 -7.58 16.25
C ALA A 179 -6.24 -6.18 15.88
N MET A 180 -6.40 -5.85 14.61
CA MET A 180 -6.90 -4.55 14.16
C MET A 180 -7.65 -4.69 12.84
N GLY A 181 -8.68 -3.83 12.64
CA GLY A 181 -9.55 -3.82 11.47
C GLY A 181 -10.80 -4.67 11.68
N THR A 182 -11.74 -4.58 10.74
CA THR A 182 -12.94 -5.44 10.76
C THR A 182 -12.67 -6.78 10.09
N GLU A 183 -13.29 -7.84 10.63
CA GLU A 183 -13.28 -9.21 10.10
C GLU A 183 -14.62 -9.56 9.43
N ASP A 184 -15.49 -8.56 9.20
CA ASP A 184 -16.77 -8.75 8.57
C ASP A 184 -16.62 -9.36 7.17
N ALA A 185 -17.51 -10.29 6.83
CA ALA A 185 -17.55 -10.86 5.50
C ALA A 185 -17.87 -9.80 4.43
N ASP A 186 -17.38 -9.99 3.20
CA ASP A 186 -17.55 -9.02 2.10
C ASP A 186 -19.01 -8.55 1.93
N LEU A 187 -19.97 -9.47 2.03
CA LEU A 187 -21.38 -9.11 1.92
C LEU A 187 -21.86 -8.17 3.03
N GLU A 188 -21.35 -8.35 4.25
CA GLU A 188 -21.73 -7.50 5.39
C GLU A 188 -21.12 -6.09 5.23
N LEU A 189 -19.89 -5.97 4.68
CA LEU A 189 -19.30 -4.67 4.34
C LEU A 189 -20.17 -3.90 3.34
N TYR A 190 -20.70 -4.58 2.31
CA TYR A 190 -21.62 -3.97 1.34
C TYR A 190 -22.95 -3.57 1.96
N ARG A 191 -23.48 -4.36 2.90
CA ARG A 191 -24.72 -4.04 3.61
C ARG A 191 -24.53 -2.84 4.55
N ALA A 192 -23.38 -2.76 5.19
CA ALA A 192 -23.02 -1.66 6.07
C ALA A 192 -22.63 -0.38 5.31
N GLY A 193 -22.21 -0.49 4.04
CA GLY A 193 -21.64 0.62 3.28
C GLY A 193 -20.38 1.22 3.92
N SER A 194 -19.59 0.38 4.63
CA SER A 194 -18.45 0.85 5.41
C SER A 194 -17.40 -0.23 5.54
N LEU A 195 -16.12 0.17 5.62
CA LEU A 195 -14.98 -0.71 5.93
C LEU A 195 -14.56 -0.63 7.41
N ALA A 196 -15.34 0.05 8.25
CA ALA A 196 -15.07 0.24 9.69
C ALA A 196 -13.62 0.68 9.99
N GLY A 197 -13.03 1.50 9.12
CA GLY A 197 -11.66 2.01 9.23
C GLY A 197 -10.57 1.18 8.54
N GLY A 198 -10.86 -0.06 8.17
CA GLY A 198 -9.94 -0.92 7.43
C GLY A 198 -10.20 -2.41 7.66
N LEU A 199 -9.80 -3.23 6.72
CA LEU A 199 -10.06 -4.67 6.68
C LEU A 199 -8.92 -5.45 7.32
N ALA A 200 -9.26 -6.36 8.23
CA ALA A 200 -8.32 -7.33 8.76
C ALA A 200 -8.27 -8.58 7.87
N TYR A 201 -7.09 -9.16 7.75
CA TYR A 201 -6.87 -10.36 6.96
C TYR A 201 -6.28 -11.48 7.79
N THR A 202 -6.69 -12.71 7.52
CA THR A 202 -5.99 -13.90 7.94
C THR A 202 -4.83 -14.22 6.99
N ALA A 203 -3.86 -15.02 7.45
CA ALA A 203 -2.79 -15.51 6.57
C ALA A 203 -3.33 -16.30 5.37
N GLN A 204 -4.42 -17.04 5.56
CA GLN A 204 -5.04 -17.81 4.48
C GLN A 204 -5.66 -16.92 3.41
N GLU A 205 -6.33 -15.84 3.79
CA GLU A 205 -6.90 -14.87 2.85
C GLU A 205 -5.83 -14.14 2.05
N LEU A 206 -4.71 -13.76 2.69
CA LEU A 206 -3.57 -13.18 1.99
C LEU A 206 -2.95 -14.17 0.99
N ARG A 207 -2.76 -15.44 1.38
CA ARG A 207 -2.31 -16.50 0.48
C ARG A 207 -3.25 -16.71 -0.69
N SER A 208 -4.57 -16.68 -0.44
CA SER A 208 -5.57 -16.78 -1.50
C SER A 208 -5.53 -15.57 -2.45
N THR A 209 -5.40 -14.36 -1.90
CA THR A 209 -5.37 -13.11 -2.66
C THR A 209 -4.14 -13.00 -3.54
N PHE A 210 -2.96 -13.34 -2.99
CA PHE A 210 -1.67 -13.21 -3.65
C PHE A 210 -1.07 -14.53 -4.14
N GLY A 211 -1.84 -15.63 -4.19
CA GLY A 211 -1.39 -16.97 -4.56
C GLY A 211 -0.90 -17.13 -6.02
N TRP A 212 -0.99 -16.07 -6.84
CA TRP A 212 -0.34 -15.99 -8.14
C TRP A 212 1.13 -15.51 -8.07
N LEU A 213 1.59 -15.13 -6.87
CA LEU A 213 2.98 -14.85 -6.52
C LEU A 213 3.52 -15.97 -5.63
N GLN A 214 4.82 -16.15 -5.60
CA GLN A 214 5.48 -17.06 -4.68
C GLN A 214 5.65 -16.40 -3.31
N GLU A 215 5.05 -16.95 -2.26
CA GLU A 215 5.30 -16.50 -0.88
C GLU A 215 6.76 -16.75 -0.50
N ARG A 216 7.44 -15.71 -0.03
CA ARG A 216 8.79 -15.76 0.52
C ARG A 216 8.77 -15.70 2.03
N GLU A 217 7.93 -14.82 2.59
CA GLU A 217 7.67 -14.68 4.00
C GLU A 217 6.26 -14.17 4.24
N LEU A 218 5.58 -14.69 5.25
CA LEU A 218 4.32 -14.14 5.76
C LEU A 218 4.29 -14.35 7.27
N ARG A 219 4.43 -13.27 8.03
CA ARG A 219 4.45 -13.26 9.49
C ARG A 219 3.77 -12.03 10.08
N ARG A 220 3.52 -12.04 11.36
CA ARG A 220 3.20 -10.80 12.08
C ARG A 220 4.41 -9.86 12.03
N MET A 221 4.15 -8.58 11.83
CA MET A 221 5.18 -7.55 11.98
C MET A 221 5.65 -7.53 13.43
N ARG A 222 6.93 -7.27 13.66
CA ARG A 222 7.47 -7.18 15.02
C ARG A 222 7.14 -5.81 15.61
N ALA A 223 6.63 -5.78 16.84
CA ALA A 223 6.46 -4.53 17.56
C ALA A 223 7.83 -3.90 17.83
N MET A 224 8.03 -2.66 17.39
CA MET A 224 9.29 -1.92 17.53
C MET A 224 9.13 -0.78 18.51
N SER A 225 10.12 -0.58 19.37
CA SER A 225 10.17 0.59 20.22
C SER A 225 10.51 1.86 19.42
N GLY A 226 10.15 3.03 19.91
CA GLY A 226 10.50 4.29 19.25
C GLY A 226 12.00 4.56 19.14
N GLN A 227 12.85 3.76 19.79
CA GLN A 227 14.32 3.91 19.79
C GLN A 227 15.01 3.02 18.75
N ASP A 228 14.30 2.07 18.16
CA ASP A 228 14.89 1.06 17.25
C ASP A 228 15.19 1.60 15.83
N GLY A 229 14.82 2.83 15.53
CA GLY A 229 15.01 3.42 14.20
C GLY A 229 14.20 2.73 13.10
N ARG A 230 13.27 1.84 13.46
CA ARG A 230 12.37 1.11 12.59
C ARG A 230 10.94 1.23 13.10
N PHE A 231 9.98 1.13 12.20
CA PHE A 231 8.57 1.04 12.53
C PHE A 231 8.13 -0.42 12.52
N GLY A 232 7.31 -0.80 13.47
CA GLY A 232 6.67 -2.11 13.50
C GLY A 232 5.61 -2.18 14.58
N GLU A 233 4.48 -2.80 14.22
CA GLU A 233 3.33 -3.01 15.08
C GLU A 233 2.81 -4.45 14.90
N ASP A 234 2.57 -5.17 15.97
CA ASP A 234 2.18 -6.58 15.94
C ASP A 234 0.73 -6.84 15.47
N PHE A 235 -0.05 -5.76 15.33
CA PHE A 235 -1.37 -5.81 14.70
C PHE A 235 -1.32 -5.79 13.17
N LEU A 236 -0.12 -5.78 12.56
CA LEU A 236 0.08 -5.84 11.12
C LEU A 236 0.63 -7.21 10.69
N TRP A 237 0.26 -7.62 9.49
CA TRP A 237 1.01 -8.60 8.72
C TRP A 237 2.21 -7.94 8.03
N ALA A 238 3.30 -8.68 7.93
CA ALA A 238 4.40 -8.43 7.03
C ALA A 238 4.47 -9.58 6.03
N GLY A 239 4.18 -9.30 4.76
CA GLY A 239 4.15 -10.28 3.68
C GLY A 239 5.14 -9.93 2.59
N LEU A 240 5.99 -10.87 2.20
CA LEU A 240 6.88 -10.78 1.07
C LEU A 240 6.54 -11.86 0.05
N PHE A 241 6.29 -11.43 -1.18
CA PHE A 241 5.94 -12.29 -2.30
C PHE A 241 6.84 -11.98 -3.49
N ALA A 242 7.09 -12.94 -4.37
CA ALA A 242 7.89 -12.76 -5.56
C ALA A 242 7.12 -13.15 -6.81
N ARG A 243 7.29 -12.38 -7.89
CA ARG A 243 6.79 -12.74 -9.22
C ARG A 243 7.76 -13.72 -9.86
N ASP A 244 7.24 -14.80 -10.43
CA ASP A 244 8.06 -15.78 -11.15
C ASP A 244 8.85 -15.11 -12.28
N GLU A 245 10.08 -15.57 -12.51
CA GLU A 245 10.95 -15.07 -13.59
C GLU A 245 10.41 -15.41 -14.98
N ARG A 246 9.62 -16.48 -15.11
CA ARG A 246 9.02 -16.89 -16.39
C ARG A 246 7.62 -16.30 -16.52
N PRO A 247 7.27 -15.68 -17.66
CA PRO A 247 5.88 -15.39 -17.93
C PRO A 247 5.11 -16.71 -17.88
N GLY A 248 4.07 -16.76 -17.04
CA GLY A 248 3.17 -17.92 -17.01
C GLY A 248 2.67 -18.22 -18.41
N ILE A 249 2.75 -19.50 -18.80
CA ILE A 249 2.21 -20.04 -20.05
C ILE A 249 0.69 -19.89 -20.04
#